data_10ae53b80b83a3225f3be8f7d56dc565
#
_entry.id   10ae53b80b83a3225f3be8f7d56dc565
#
_cell.length_a   1.000
_cell.length_b   1.000
_cell.length_c   1.000
_cell.angle_alpha   90.00
_cell.angle_beta   90.00
_cell.angle_gamma   90.00
#
_symmetry.space_group_name_H-M   'P 1'
#
loop_
_entity.id
_entity.type
_entity.pdbx_description
1 polymer ?
#
loop_
_entity_poly.entity_id
_entity_poly.type
_entity_poly.pdbx_seq_one_letter_code
_entity_poly.pdbx_strand_id
1 'polypeptide(L)'
;MVAGAEVMHQVVPLLEASFHRRCSVKGVDEVSPPVEEMSPEAASEAAIEVPELMVKAPVESLQFSPNIRSGSFADIGPRRYMEDEHIRIDDLSGHLGSLLMCPAPNAFYGVCKKLVFDGHGGPDAAAYMKRHAIRLFFEDSGFPQALEEEESFYESVEKSIHNAFLSADLALADDLAISRSSGTTALAALIFGRQLLVANAGDCRAVLCRKGVAVEMSRDHRPTYDAEHERITECGGYIEDGYLNGVLSVTRALGDWDMKMPQGSRSPLIAEPEFQQTTLTEDDEFLIIGCDGIWDVMSSQHAVTIVRKGLRRHDDPERCARELAMEAKRLQTFDNLTVIVICFGSELGGGSPSSEQAPIRRVRCCKSLSSEALCNLKKWLEPNE
;
A
#
# COMPACT_ATOMS: atom_id res chain seq x y z
N MET A 1 37.71 44.19 36.21
CA MET A 1 36.65 44.67 37.14
C MET A 1 35.39 43.99 36.67
N VAL A 2 35.03 42.92 37.33
CA VAL A 2 33.89 42.73 38.25
C VAL A 2 32.56 42.76 37.46
N ALA A 3 31.64 41.83 37.52
CA ALA A 3 31.22 40.71 38.41
C ALA A 3 30.47 39.71 37.54
N GLY A 4 30.45 38.47 37.64
CA GLY A 4 30.06 37.53 38.70
C GLY A 4 28.58 37.54 39.06
N ALA A 5 27.79 36.60 38.51
CA ALA A 5 26.52 36.21 39.12
C ALA A 5 26.31 34.70 38.86
N GLU A 6 26.62 33.95 39.91
CA GLU A 6 26.11 32.58 40.15
C GLU A 6 24.61 32.62 40.34
N VAL A 7 23.85 31.73 39.75
CA VAL A 7 22.51 31.38 40.21
C VAL A 7 22.43 29.86 40.41
N MET A 8 22.08 29.51 41.61
CA MET A 8 22.05 28.22 42.25
C MET A 8 21.03 27.25 41.65
N HIS A 9 21.44 26.00 41.67
CA HIS A 9 20.61 24.81 41.57
C HIS A 9 19.46 24.80 42.58
N GLN A 10 18.27 24.51 42.11
CA GLN A 10 17.23 23.91 42.96
C GLN A 10 16.80 22.56 42.32
N VAL A 11 17.16 21.52 43.03
CA VAL A 11 16.71 20.13 42.83
C VAL A 11 15.37 20.01 43.55
N VAL A 12 14.34 19.51 42.86
CA VAL A 12 13.09 19.05 43.44
C VAL A 12 12.90 17.57 43.13
N PRO A 13 12.56 16.75 44.14
CA PRO A 13 12.59 15.30 43.97
C PRO A 13 11.30 14.71 43.37
N LEU A 14 11.51 13.57 42.71
CA LEU A 14 10.52 12.61 42.23
C LEU A 14 9.53 12.17 43.32
N LEU A 15 8.26 12.14 42.97
CA LEU A 15 7.22 11.39 43.66
C LEU A 15 6.70 10.28 42.75
N GLU A 16 7.13 9.06 43.09
CA GLU A 16 6.52 7.81 42.64
C GLU A 16 5.15 7.66 43.29
N ALA A 17 4.13 7.35 42.50
CA ALA A 17 2.85 6.88 43.00
C ALA A 17 2.45 5.59 42.28
N SER A 18 2.83 4.45 42.89
CA SER A 18 2.30 3.13 42.60
C SER A 18 0.85 3.02 43.07
N PHE A 19 -0.09 2.70 42.19
CA PHE A 19 -1.43 2.25 42.56
C PHE A 19 -1.64 0.79 42.18
N HIS A 20 -1.36 -0.10 43.16
CA HIS A 20 -1.89 -1.46 43.19
C HIS A 20 -3.27 -1.43 43.85
N ARG A 21 -4.32 -1.79 43.14
CA ARG A 21 -5.60 -2.18 43.76
C ARG A 21 -5.81 -3.68 43.55
N ARG A 22 -5.58 -4.45 44.64
CA ARG A 22 -6.14 -5.78 44.84
C ARG A 22 -7.61 -5.63 45.25
N CYS A 23 -8.51 -6.28 44.53
CA CYS A 23 -9.86 -6.58 45.05
C CYS A 23 -9.87 -8.03 45.54
N SER A 24 -9.99 -8.18 46.86
CA SER A 24 -10.37 -9.42 47.54
C SER A 24 -11.89 -9.54 47.50
N VAL A 25 -12.41 -10.66 47.06
CA VAL A 25 -13.81 -11.02 47.25
C VAL A 25 -13.83 -12.20 48.26
N LYS A 26 -14.55 -11.95 49.37
CA LYS A 26 -14.82 -12.91 50.44
C LYS A 26 -15.82 -13.96 49.97
N GLY A 27 -15.58 -15.21 50.39
CA GLY A 27 -16.52 -16.32 50.23
C GLY A 27 -17.76 -16.16 51.08
N VAL A 28 -18.83 -16.72 50.60
CA VAL A 28 -20.04 -17.03 51.38
C VAL A 28 -20.40 -18.48 51.07
N ASP A 29 -20.38 -19.29 52.14
CA ASP A 29 -20.85 -20.67 52.15
C ASP A 29 -22.37 -20.70 51.98
N GLU A 30 -22.87 -21.59 51.14
CA GLU A 30 -24.27 -21.99 51.22
C GLU A 30 -24.42 -23.49 50.94
N VAL A 31 -25.19 -24.06 51.82
CA VAL A 31 -25.49 -25.42 52.22
C VAL A 31 -26.33 -26.14 51.16
N SER A 32 -25.97 -27.36 50.83
CA SER A 32 -26.81 -28.32 50.06
C SER A 32 -27.83 -28.99 50.96
N PRO A 33 -29.07 -29.20 50.49
CA PRO A 33 -30.00 -30.17 51.09
C PRO A 33 -29.94 -31.54 50.36
N PRO A 34 -30.43 -32.60 51.01
CA PRO A 34 -30.07 -34.00 50.72
C PRO A 34 -30.90 -34.66 49.63
N VAL A 35 -30.29 -35.67 49.05
CA VAL A 35 -30.80 -36.57 48.02
C VAL A 35 -31.76 -37.58 48.67
N GLU A 36 -32.98 -37.70 48.13
CA GLU A 36 -33.86 -38.87 48.35
C GLU A 36 -33.75 -39.82 47.17
N GLU A 37 -33.40 -41.07 47.52
CA GLU A 37 -33.47 -42.24 46.64
C GLU A 37 -34.91 -42.66 46.43
N MET A 38 -35.32 -42.88 45.17
CA MET A 38 -36.43 -43.78 44.84
C MET A 38 -36.06 -44.69 43.67
N SER A 39 -36.17 -45.96 43.92
CA SER A 39 -35.93 -47.12 43.05
C SER A 39 -37.01 -47.35 41.96
N PRO A 40 -36.76 -48.25 40.98
CA PRO A 40 -37.40 -48.21 39.66
C PRO A 40 -38.58 -49.13 39.59
N GLU A 41 -39.63 -48.77 38.85
CA GLU A 41 -40.62 -49.72 38.32
C GLU A 41 -40.92 -49.44 36.83
N ALA A 42 -41.07 -50.55 36.14
CA ALA A 42 -41.08 -50.70 34.71
C ALA A 42 -42.33 -50.08 34.03
N ALA A 43 -42.16 -49.55 32.83
CA ALA A 43 -43.21 -49.51 31.80
C ALA A 43 -42.59 -49.41 30.39
N SER A 44 -42.65 -50.51 29.69
CA SER A 44 -43.15 -50.75 28.35
C SER A 44 -42.78 -49.74 27.21
N GLU A 45 -42.12 -50.32 26.23
CA GLU A 45 -41.88 -49.92 24.87
C GLU A 45 -42.97 -49.11 24.18
N ALA A 46 -42.57 -47.99 23.60
CA ALA A 46 -43.09 -47.48 22.35
C ALA A 46 -41.92 -46.76 21.61
N ALA A 47 -41.35 -47.42 20.62
CA ALA A 47 -40.38 -46.83 19.71
C ALA A 47 -41.09 -45.77 18.88
N ILE A 48 -40.75 -44.50 19.15
CA ILE A 48 -41.05 -43.39 18.26
C ILE A 48 -39.78 -43.18 17.42
N GLU A 49 -39.83 -43.59 16.14
CA GLU A 49 -38.85 -43.19 15.14
C GLU A 49 -38.84 -41.67 15.07
N VAL A 50 -37.77 -41.05 15.56
CA VAL A 50 -37.45 -39.64 15.35
C VAL A 50 -36.85 -39.56 13.97
N PRO A 51 -37.41 -38.76 13.03
CA PRO A 51 -36.80 -38.60 11.72
C PRO A 51 -35.43 -37.96 11.90
N GLU A 52 -34.44 -38.59 11.27
CA GLU A 52 -33.07 -38.12 11.14
C GLU A 52 -33.06 -36.66 10.67
N LEU A 53 -32.83 -35.75 11.59
CA LEU A 53 -32.59 -34.36 11.27
C LEU A 53 -31.35 -34.35 10.36
N MET A 54 -31.59 -34.13 9.05
CA MET A 54 -30.53 -33.76 8.13
C MET A 54 -29.75 -32.62 8.77
N VAL A 55 -28.58 -32.95 9.30
CA VAL A 55 -27.57 -31.95 9.67
C VAL A 55 -27.25 -31.25 8.36
N LYS A 56 -27.84 -30.07 8.17
CA LYS A 56 -27.39 -29.16 7.11
C LYS A 56 -25.92 -28.99 7.31
N ALA A 57 -25.13 -29.42 6.31
CA ALA A 57 -23.72 -29.07 6.22
C ALA A 57 -23.58 -27.57 6.53
N PRO A 58 -22.55 -27.14 7.27
CA PRO A 58 -22.34 -25.74 7.50
C PRO A 58 -22.35 -25.07 6.13
N VAL A 59 -23.22 -24.09 5.95
CA VAL A 59 -23.18 -23.20 4.80
C VAL A 59 -21.81 -22.57 4.89
N GLU A 60 -20.87 -23.01 4.05
CA GLU A 60 -19.61 -22.29 3.85
C GLU A 60 -20.02 -20.87 3.54
N SER A 61 -19.80 -19.98 4.48
CA SER A 61 -20.00 -18.55 4.26
C SER A 61 -19.13 -18.21 3.05
N LEU A 62 -19.74 -17.84 1.93
CA LEU A 62 -19.04 -17.39 0.74
C LEU A 62 -18.11 -16.27 1.18
N GLN A 63 -16.82 -16.62 1.33
CA GLN A 63 -15.82 -15.72 1.83
C GLN A 63 -15.62 -14.63 0.78
N PHE A 64 -15.62 -13.36 1.18
CA PHE A 64 -15.40 -12.23 0.28
C PHE A 64 -14.10 -12.46 -0.52
N SER A 65 -14.19 -12.35 -1.84
CA SER A 65 -13.05 -12.34 -2.76
C SER A 65 -13.09 -11.02 -3.54
N PRO A 66 -12.06 -10.19 -3.47
CA PRO A 66 -12.05 -8.92 -4.20
C PRO A 66 -11.97 -9.17 -5.71
N ASN A 67 -12.85 -8.54 -6.48
CA ASN A 67 -12.75 -8.46 -7.93
C ASN A 67 -11.97 -7.18 -8.28
N ILE A 68 -10.70 -7.35 -8.66
CA ILE A 68 -9.76 -6.26 -8.88
C ILE A 68 -9.92 -5.70 -10.28
N ARG A 69 -10.12 -4.38 -10.36
CA ARG A 69 -10.02 -3.61 -11.59
C ARG A 69 -9.46 -2.24 -11.28
N SER A 70 -8.58 -1.73 -12.11
CA SER A 70 -7.94 -0.46 -11.84
C SER A 70 -7.91 0.48 -13.04
N GLY A 71 -7.62 1.74 -12.78
CA GLY A 71 -7.35 2.76 -13.77
C GLY A 71 -6.31 3.72 -13.26
N SER A 72 -5.53 4.31 -14.16
CA SER A 72 -4.50 5.27 -13.81
C SER A 72 -4.54 6.49 -14.72
N PHE A 73 -4.05 7.60 -14.20
CA PHE A 73 -3.86 8.83 -14.97
C PHE A 73 -2.61 9.54 -14.49
N ALA A 74 -1.82 10.05 -15.44
CA ALA A 74 -0.64 10.84 -15.20
C ALA A 74 -0.69 12.12 -16.06
N ASP A 75 -0.23 13.23 -15.49
CA ASP A 75 -0.20 14.55 -16.16
C ASP A 75 1.05 15.31 -15.69
N ILE A 76 1.70 15.99 -16.61
CA ILE A 76 2.92 16.75 -16.32
C ILE A 76 2.69 17.91 -15.34
N GLY A 77 1.41 18.37 -15.19
CA GLY A 77 1.09 19.53 -14.37
C GLY A 77 1.75 20.81 -14.90
N PRO A 78 2.22 21.71 -14.02
CA PRO A 78 2.95 22.93 -14.38
C PRO A 78 4.44 22.73 -14.60
N ARG A 79 4.99 21.52 -14.39
CA ARG A 79 6.41 21.19 -14.53
C ARG A 79 6.81 21.16 -16.00
N ARG A 80 8.13 21.22 -16.28
CA ARG A 80 8.69 21.16 -17.64
C ARG A 80 8.82 19.74 -18.17
N TYR A 81 8.95 18.76 -17.25
CA TYR A 81 9.18 17.35 -17.57
C TYR A 81 8.24 16.49 -16.71
N MET A 82 7.87 15.33 -17.24
CA MET A 82 7.20 14.27 -16.49
C MET A 82 8.28 13.42 -15.82
N GLU A 83 8.30 13.40 -14.50
CA GLU A 83 9.33 12.75 -13.70
C GLU A 83 8.75 11.63 -12.83
N ASP A 84 7.41 11.52 -12.79
CA ASP A 84 6.71 10.43 -12.13
C ASP A 84 6.60 9.21 -13.06
N GLU A 85 6.74 8.04 -12.49
CA GLU A 85 6.48 6.78 -13.15
C GLU A 85 5.54 5.92 -12.33
N HIS A 86 4.73 5.09 -13.00
CA HIS A 86 3.84 4.16 -12.31
C HIS A 86 3.74 2.81 -13.01
N ILE A 87 3.36 1.81 -12.22
CA ILE A 87 3.15 0.42 -12.65
C ILE A 87 1.74 0.02 -12.22
N ARG A 88 1.04 -0.70 -13.10
CA ARG A 88 -0.30 -1.19 -12.87
C ARG A 88 -0.46 -2.58 -13.46
N ILE A 89 -0.61 -3.59 -12.59
CA ILE A 89 -0.76 -5.00 -12.97
C ILE A 89 -1.93 -5.57 -12.17
N ASP A 90 -3.08 -5.73 -12.80
CA ASP A 90 -4.32 -6.23 -12.18
C ASP A 90 -4.33 -7.76 -12.03
N ASP A 91 -3.52 -8.46 -12.81
CA ASP A 91 -3.31 -9.92 -12.76
C ASP A 91 -1.80 -10.20 -12.79
N LEU A 92 -1.21 -10.32 -11.61
CA LEU A 92 0.23 -10.54 -11.45
C LEU A 92 0.62 -11.96 -11.88
N SER A 93 -0.21 -12.96 -11.59
CA SER A 93 0.02 -14.34 -12.00
C SER A 93 -0.02 -14.50 -13.53
N GLY A 94 -0.96 -13.82 -14.18
CA GLY A 94 -1.01 -13.77 -15.64
C GLY A 94 0.20 -13.08 -16.26
N HIS A 95 0.77 -12.09 -15.56
CA HIS A 95 1.96 -11.36 -16.00
C HIS A 95 3.26 -12.16 -15.84
N LEU A 96 3.43 -12.85 -14.70
CA LEU A 96 4.66 -13.57 -14.33
C LEU A 96 4.62 -15.07 -14.74
N GLY A 97 3.46 -15.56 -15.17
CA GLY A 97 3.26 -16.96 -15.52
C GLY A 97 3.34 -17.89 -14.30
N SER A 98 3.80 -19.14 -14.52
CA SER A 98 3.86 -20.19 -13.49
C SER A 98 4.91 -19.95 -12.38
N LEU A 99 5.60 -18.83 -12.39
CA LEU A 99 6.63 -18.48 -11.39
C LEU A 99 6.03 -18.10 -10.03
N LEU A 100 4.74 -17.77 -9.97
CA LEU A 100 4.08 -17.32 -8.74
C LEU A 100 2.94 -18.27 -8.37
N MET A 101 3.08 -18.95 -7.24
CA MET A 101 2.00 -19.68 -6.57
C MET A 101 1.44 -18.84 -5.40
N CYS A 102 0.86 -17.70 -5.72
CA CYS A 102 0.27 -16.79 -4.73
C CYS A 102 -1.25 -16.92 -4.68
N PRO A 103 -1.88 -16.61 -3.53
CA PRO A 103 -3.32 -16.56 -3.43
C PRO A 103 -3.93 -15.62 -4.47
N ALA A 104 -4.97 -16.10 -5.19
CA ALA A 104 -5.72 -15.26 -6.13
C ALA A 104 -6.87 -14.54 -5.40
N PRO A 105 -7.30 -13.36 -5.88
CA PRO A 105 -6.63 -12.55 -6.92
C PRO A 105 -5.29 -12.01 -6.44
N ASN A 106 -4.37 -11.72 -7.37
CA ASN A 106 -3.10 -11.09 -7.03
C ASN A 106 -2.76 -9.98 -8.01
N ALA A 107 -2.32 -8.85 -7.47
CA ALA A 107 -2.05 -7.64 -8.23
C ALA A 107 -0.86 -6.87 -7.65
N PHE A 108 -0.24 -6.06 -8.50
CA PHE A 108 0.89 -5.20 -8.14
C PHE A 108 0.72 -3.80 -8.71
N TYR A 109 0.90 -2.80 -7.85
CA TYR A 109 0.86 -1.40 -8.21
C TYR A 109 2.06 -0.66 -7.62
N GLY A 110 2.60 0.29 -8.37
CA GLY A 110 3.71 1.09 -7.90
C GLY A 110 3.62 2.53 -8.41
N VAL A 111 4.04 3.48 -7.57
CA VAL A 111 4.28 4.87 -7.95
C VAL A 111 5.69 5.24 -7.49
N CYS A 112 6.48 5.74 -8.42
CA CYS A 112 7.82 6.26 -8.20
C CYS A 112 7.83 7.71 -8.62
N LYS A 113 8.21 8.61 -7.71
CA LYS A 113 8.32 10.04 -7.99
C LYS A 113 9.77 10.49 -7.78
N LYS A 114 10.29 11.23 -8.74
CA LYS A 114 11.62 11.83 -8.63
C LYS A 114 11.67 12.85 -7.49
N LEU A 115 12.76 12.79 -6.75
CA LEU A 115 13.12 13.78 -5.73
C LEU A 115 14.21 14.69 -6.26
N VAL A 116 13.92 15.98 -6.48
CA VAL A 116 14.96 16.98 -6.76
C VAL A 116 14.54 18.36 -6.30
N PHE A 117 15.47 18.98 -5.61
CA PHE A 117 15.61 20.42 -5.55
C PHE A 117 16.51 20.84 -6.73
N ASP A 118 16.00 21.72 -7.62
CA ASP A 118 16.78 22.42 -8.66
C ASP A 118 17.41 21.59 -9.80
N GLY A 119 16.65 20.71 -10.44
CA GLY A 119 16.90 20.35 -11.85
C GLY A 119 18.10 19.45 -12.19
N HIS A 120 18.84 18.89 -11.24
CA HIS A 120 20.11 18.19 -11.52
C HIS A 120 20.04 16.66 -11.50
N GLY A 121 19.01 16.02 -10.93
CA GLY A 121 18.92 14.56 -10.74
C GLY A 121 18.36 13.76 -11.93
N GLY A 122 17.65 14.36 -12.89
CA GLY A 122 17.04 13.66 -14.03
C GLY A 122 15.93 12.63 -13.69
N PRO A 123 15.13 12.14 -14.65
CA PRO A 123 14.08 11.14 -14.44
C PRO A 123 14.63 9.71 -14.28
N ASP A 124 15.95 9.53 -14.25
CA ASP A 124 16.61 8.24 -14.47
C ASP A 124 16.30 7.22 -13.37
N ALA A 125 16.26 7.66 -12.09
CA ALA A 125 15.97 6.77 -10.97
C ALA A 125 14.54 6.21 -11.03
N ALA A 126 13.51 7.05 -11.27
CA ALA A 126 12.13 6.60 -11.40
C ALA A 126 11.93 5.71 -12.64
N ALA A 127 12.55 6.08 -13.76
CA ALA A 127 12.53 5.28 -14.99
C ALA A 127 13.28 3.93 -14.83
N TYR A 128 14.36 3.90 -14.05
CA TYR A 128 15.04 2.67 -13.68
C TYR A 128 14.13 1.77 -12.85
N MET A 129 13.49 2.30 -11.81
CA MET A 129 12.56 1.56 -10.98
C MET A 129 11.43 0.96 -11.79
N LYS A 130 10.77 1.72 -12.66
CA LYS A 130 9.70 1.21 -13.52
C LYS A 130 10.18 0.05 -14.40
N ARG A 131 11.36 0.16 -15.02
CA ARG A 131 11.90 -0.88 -15.90
C ARG A 131 12.28 -2.17 -15.19
N HIS A 132 12.75 -2.06 -13.93
CA HIS A 132 13.32 -3.18 -13.20
C HIS A 132 12.47 -3.65 -12.02
N ALA A 133 11.33 -3.02 -11.72
CA ALA A 133 10.50 -3.35 -10.55
C ALA A 133 10.13 -4.83 -10.50
N ILE A 134 9.64 -5.40 -11.61
CA ILE A 134 9.22 -6.82 -11.64
C ILE A 134 10.39 -7.73 -11.25
N ARG A 135 11.56 -7.53 -11.84
CA ARG A 135 12.75 -8.30 -11.51
C ARG A 135 13.16 -8.12 -10.04
N LEU A 136 13.27 -6.88 -9.60
CA LEU A 136 13.70 -6.55 -8.24
C LEU A 136 12.75 -7.10 -7.17
N PHE A 137 11.45 -7.01 -7.40
CA PHE A 137 10.44 -7.40 -6.41
C PHE A 137 10.13 -8.89 -6.41
N PHE A 138 10.22 -9.58 -7.55
CA PHE A 138 9.71 -10.95 -7.70
C PHE A 138 10.78 -11.98 -8.13
N GLU A 139 11.84 -11.56 -8.79
CA GLU A 139 12.90 -12.47 -9.26
C GLU A 139 14.14 -12.39 -8.36
N ASP A 140 14.64 -11.18 -8.04
CA ASP A 140 15.90 -11.00 -7.33
C ASP A 140 15.72 -10.99 -5.79
N SER A 141 14.54 -10.65 -5.28
CA SER A 141 14.31 -10.42 -3.84
C SER A 141 14.18 -11.69 -3.00
N GLY A 142 14.13 -12.88 -3.62
CA GLY A 142 13.82 -14.14 -2.93
C GLY A 142 12.34 -14.25 -2.55
N PHE A 143 11.46 -13.71 -3.38
CA PHE A 143 10.02 -13.77 -3.19
C PHE A 143 9.54 -15.23 -3.01
N PRO A 144 8.66 -15.53 -2.03
CA PRO A 144 8.24 -16.90 -1.74
C PRO A 144 7.51 -17.51 -2.94
N GLN A 145 7.97 -18.68 -3.38
CA GLN A 145 7.44 -19.39 -4.55
C GLN A 145 6.42 -20.48 -4.20
N ALA A 146 6.23 -20.75 -2.92
CA ALA A 146 5.29 -21.77 -2.43
C ALA A 146 4.42 -21.19 -1.32
N LEU A 147 3.18 -21.65 -1.26
CA LEU A 147 2.28 -21.38 -0.11
C LEU A 147 2.79 -22.21 1.08
N GLU A 148 3.46 -21.55 1.99
CA GLU A 148 3.67 -22.02 3.35
C GLU A 148 2.41 -21.76 4.18
N GLU A 149 2.46 -21.95 5.49
CA GLU A 149 1.36 -21.49 6.37
C GLU A 149 1.11 -20.00 6.14
N GLU A 150 -0.15 -19.57 6.10
CA GLU A 150 -0.55 -18.25 5.62
C GLU A 150 0.21 -17.10 6.31
N GLU A 151 0.43 -17.19 7.62
CA GLU A 151 1.14 -16.17 8.40
C GLU A 151 2.63 -16.08 8.01
N SER A 152 3.31 -17.21 7.83
CA SER A 152 4.70 -17.31 7.36
C SER A 152 4.89 -16.77 5.95
N PHE A 153 3.89 -16.95 5.08
CA PHE A 153 3.92 -16.42 3.72
C PHE A 153 3.99 -14.90 3.72
N TYR A 154 3.13 -14.20 4.49
CA TYR A 154 3.11 -12.74 4.50
C TYR A 154 4.37 -12.13 5.13
N GLU A 155 4.91 -12.72 6.17
CA GLU A 155 6.21 -12.30 6.73
C GLU A 155 7.35 -12.44 5.70
N SER A 156 7.33 -13.52 4.93
CA SER A 156 8.30 -13.77 3.85
C SER A 156 8.15 -12.76 2.71
N VAL A 157 6.91 -12.40 2.35
CA VAL A 157 6.61 -11.34 1.36
C VAL A 157 7.14 -10.00 1.85
N GLU A 158 6.84 -9.60 3.08
CA GLU A 158 7.31 -8.33 3.65
C GLU A 158 8.84 -8.24 3.63
N LYS A 159 9.51 -9.30 4.09
CA LYS A 159 10.97 -9.40 4.04
C LYS A 159 11.53 -9.31 2.62
N SER A 160 10.88 -9.96 1.66
CA SER A 160 11.27 -9.92 0.25
C SER A 160 11.14 -8.50 -0.32
N ILE A 161 10.02 -7.82 -0.05
CA ILE A 161 9.80 -6.44 -0.47
C ILE A 161 10.81 -5.48 0.19
N HIS A 162 11.08 -5.64 1.48
CA HIS A 162 12.12 -4.88 2.16
C HIS A 162 13.47 -5.03 1.46
N ASN A 163 13.87 -6.27 1.16
CA ASN A 163 15.11 -6.54 0.43
C ASN A 163 15.11 -5.94 -0.98
N ALA A 164 13.95 -5.94 -1.66
CA ALA A 164 13.82 -5.34 -2.98
C ALA A 164 14.10 -3.83 -2.97
N PHE A 165 13.57 -3.10 -1.97
CA PHE A 165 13.85 -1.67 -1.81
C PHE A 165 15.34 -1.43 -1.60
N LEU A 166 15.99 -2.17 -0.69
CA LEU A 166 17.42 -2.02 -0.43
C LEU A 166 18.29 -2.41 -1.63
N SER A 167 17.93 -3.48 -2.33
CA SER A 167 18.63 -3.92 -3.54
C SER A 167 18.48 -2.91 -4.67
N ALA A 168 17.30 -2.32 -4.83
CA ALA A 168 17.04 -1.26 -5.80
C ALA A 168 17.88 -0.02 -5.50
N ASP A 169 17.97 0.37 -4.24
CA ASP A 169 18.79 1.50 -3.81
C ASP A 169 20.28 1.30 -4.12
N LEU A 170 20.80 0.10 -3.83
CA LEU A 170 22.19 -0.27 -4.17
C LEU A 170 22.40 -0.32 -5.69
N ALA A 171 21.46 -0.87 -6.45
CA ALA A 171 21.56 -0.93 -7.89
C ALA A 171 21.59 0.46 -8.55
N LEU A 172 20.88 1.44 -7.98
CA LEU A 172 20.97 2.84 -8.40
C LEU A 172 22.35 3.46 -8.10
N ALA A 173 23.02 3.03 -7.02
CA ALA A 173 24.37 3.48 -6.69
C ALA A 173 25.44 2.93 -7.65
N ASP A 174 25.24 1.71 -8.12
CA ASP A 174 26.20 0.96 -8.94
C ASP A 174 26.06 1.25 -10.44
N ASP A 175 24.91 1.78 -10.88
CA ASP A 175 24.67 2.12 -12.29
C ASP A 175 25.34 3.46 -12.65
N LEU A 176 26.44 3.36 -13.40
CA LEU A 176 27.22 4.55 -13.83
C LEU A 176 26.46 5.48 -14.79
N ALA A 177 25.35 5.05 -15.37
CA ALA A 177 24.50 5.88 -16.21
C ALA A 177 23.54 6.77 -15.40
N ILE A 178 23.36 6.46 -14.11
CA ILE A 178 22.46 7.19 -13.21
C ILE A 178 23.32 8.13 -12.33
N SER A 179 22.93 9.39 -12.25
CA SER A 179 23.61 10.34 -11.36
C SER A 179 23.44 9.92 -9.90
N ARG A 180 24.51 10.02 -9.10
CA ARG A 180 24.43 9.78 -7.64
C ARG A 180 23.51 10.75 -6.91
N SER A 181 23.21 11.91 -7.50
CA SER A 181 22.21 12.88 -7.05
C SER A 181 20.81 12.61 -7.60
N SER A 182 20.60 11.49 -8.31
CA SER A 182 19.28 11.07 -8.77
C SER A 182 18.65 10.15 -7.75
N GLY A 183 17.44 10.48 -7.31
CA GLY A 183 16.67 9.67 -6.38
C GLY A 183 15.19 9.66 -6.71
N THR A 184 14.49 8.75 -6.08
CA THR A 184 13.04 8.58 -6.25
C THR A 184 12.38 8.09 -4.98
N THR A 185 11.21 8.63 -4.64
CA THR A 185 10.31 7.95 -3.72
C THR A 185 9.79 6.67 -4.37
N ALA A 186 9.37 5.72 -3.57
CA ALA A 186 8.75 4.49 -4.07
C ALA A 186 7.62 4.06 -3.14
N LEU A 187 6.43 3.87 -3.70
CA LEU A 187 5.31 3.24 -3.05
C LEU A 187 4.91 2.01 -3.85
N ALA A 188 4.82 0.87 -3.19
CA ALA A 188 4.36 -0.39 -3.77
C ALA A 188 3.14 -0.90 -3.00
N ALA A 189 2.07 -1.28 -3.71
CA ALA A 189 0.91 -1.95 -3.14
C ALA A 189 0.74 -3.33 -3.79
N LEU A 190 0.63 -4.35 -2.97
CA LEU A 190 0.47 -5.75 -3.37
C LEU A 190 -0.83 -6.30 -2.80
N ILE A 191 -1.52 -7.07 -3.61
CA ILE A 191 -2.74 -7.77 -3.20
C ILE A 191 -2.51 -9.26 -3.45
N PHE A 192 -2.77 -10.07 -2.41
CA PHE A 192 -2.75 -11.52 -2.47
C PHE A 192 -3.99 -12.07 -1.79
N GLY A 193 -4.93 -12.62 -2.58
CA GLY A 193 -6.25 -12.98 -2.05
C GLY A 193 -6.95 -11.76 -1.47
N ARG A 194 -7.12 -11.75 -0.15
CA ARG A 194 -7.72 -10.62 0.59
C ARG A 194 -6.72 -9.72 1.29
N GLN A 195 -5.45 -10.06 1.27
CA GLN A 195 -4.45 -9.25 1.94
C GLN A 195 -3.97 -8.11 1.03
N LEU A 196 -4.03 -6.90 1.55
CA LEU A 196 -3.43 -5.71 0.97
C LEU A 196 -2.20 -5.34 1.80
N LEU A 197 -1.04 -5.35 1.17
CA LEU A 197 0.23 -4.90 1.73
C LEU A 197 0.68 -3.64 0.99
N VAL A 198 1.00 -2.59 1.71
CA VAL A 198 1.57 -1.35 1.16
C VAL A 198 2.94 -1.12 1.78
N ALA A 199 3.94 -0.91 0.94
CA ALA A 199 5.31 -0.54 1.30
C ALA A 199 5.61 0.86 0.75
N ASN A 200 6.08 1.78 1.59
CA ASN A 200 6.35 3.16 1.21
C ASN A 200 7.72 3.63 1.69
N ALA A 201 8.48 4.29 0.80
CA ALA A 201 9.66 5.07 1.11
C ALA A 201 9.54 6.43 0.39
N GLY A 202 9.14 7.46 1.14
CA GLY A 202 8.92 8.81 0.64
C GLY A 202 7.53 9.35 0.96
N ASP A 203 7.06 10.30 0.17
CA ASP A 203 5.83 11.06 0.38
C ASP A 203 4.73 10.79 -0.67
N CYS A 204 4.85 9.70 -1.43
CA CYS A 204 3.69 9.10 -2.09
C CYS A 204 2.75 8.52 -1.03
N ARG A 205 1.45 8.53 -1.29
CA ARG A 205 0.47 8.04 -0.31
C ARG A 205 -0.55 7.10 -0.94
N ALA A 206 -0.91 6.07 -0.17
CA ALA A 206 -2.00 5.15 -0.46
C ALA A 206 -3.15 5.37 0.54
N VAL A 207 -4.38 5.45 0.04
CA VAL A 207 -5.60 5.71 0.85
C VAL A 207 -6.68 4.72 0.47
N LEU A 208 -7.10 3.89 1.41
CA LEU A 208 -8.20 2.94 1.26
C LEU A 208 -9.53 3.62 1.59
N CYS A 209 -10.53 3.40 0.76
CA CYS A 209 -11.91 3.78 1.06
C CYS A 209 -12.64 2.62 1.74
N ARG A 210 -12.90 2.73 3.03
CA ARG A 210 -13.73 1.77 3.80
C ARG A 210 -15.06 2.43 4.19
N LYS A 211 -16.17 1.97 3.61
CA LYS A 211 -17.52 2.58 3.82
C LYS A 211 -17.58 4.09 3.57
N GLY A 212 -16.77 4.59 2.62
CA GLY A 212 -16.70 6.02 2.31
C GLY A 212 -15.81 6.84 3.24
N VAL A 213 -15.13 6.22 4.20
CA VAL A 213 -14.14 6.84 5.08
C VAL A 213 -12.75 6.57 4.53
N ALA A 214 -11.89 7.57 4.53
CA ALA A 214 -10.50 7.45 4.15
C ALA A 214 -9.70 6.76 5.27
N VAL A 215 -8.98 5.69 4.94
CA VAL A 215 -8.03 4.98 5.81
C VAL A 215 -6.66 5.08 5.15
N GLU A 216 -5.72 5.74 5.79
CA GLU A 216 -4.37 5.87 5.26
C GLU A 216 -3.63 4.54 5.38
N MET A 217 -3.13 4.05 4.24
CA MET A 217 -2.37 2.80 4.11
C MET A 217 -0.87 3.05 3.94
N SER A 218 -0.42 4.27 4.11
CA SER A 218 0.99 4.66 4.19
C SER A 218 1.09 5.97 4.96
N ARG A 219 2.28 6.25 5.48
CA ARG A 219 2.64 7.55 6.05
C ARG A 219 3.65 8.23 5.14
N ASP A 220 3.53 9.55 5.02
CA ASP A 220 4.53 10.33 4.30
C ASP A 220 5.80 10.43 5.14
N HIS A 221 6.95 10.24 4.51
CA HIS A 221 8.25 10.37 5.16
C HIS A 221 8.83 11.77 4.91
N ARG A 222 8.38 12.73 5.72
CA ARG A 222 8.81 14.14 5.63
C ARG A 222 9.57 14.58 6.87
N PRO A 223 10.56 15.49 6.76
CA PRO A 223 11.36 15.96 7.90
C PRO A 223 10.54 16.60 9.02
N THR A 224 9.34 17.08 8.71
CA THR A 224 8.44 17.74 9.66
C THR A 224 7.64 16.77 10.54
N TYR A 225 7.68 15.46 10.29
CA TYR A 225 7.00 14.46 11.11
C TYR A 225 7.89 14.00 12.27
N ASP A 226 7.35 13.97 13.49
CA ASP A 226 8.10 13.75 14.73
C ASP A 226 9.01 12.52 14.69
N ALA A 227 8.50 11.37 14.24
CA ALA A 227 9.26 10.13 14.18
C ALA A 227 10.47 10.18 13.23
N GLU A 228 10.30 10.82 12.05
CA GLU A 228 11.39 11.00 11.10
C GLU A 228 12.36 12.08 11.59
N HIS A 229 11.84 13.14 12.24
CA HIS A 229 12.67 14.18 12.85
C HIS A 229 13.61 13.61 13.94
N GLU A 230 13.08 12.78 14.85
CA GLU A 230 13.89 12.08 15.86
C GLU A 230 14.97 11.22 15.22
N ARG A 231 14.60 10.38 14.26
CA ARG A 231 15.53 9.48 13.56
C ARG A 231 16.67 10.26 12.87
N ILE A 232 16.34 11.36 12.18
CA ILE A 232 17.32 12.22 11.50
C ILE A 232 18.32 12.79 12.50
N THR A 233 17.81 13.36 13.60
CA THR A 233 18.63 13.97 14.65
C THR A 233 19.58 12.95 15.30
N GLU A 234 19.09 11.73 15.58
CA GLU A 234 19.90 10.65 16.11
C GLU A 234 21.01 10.19 15.15
N CYS A 235 20.80 10.33 13.85
CA CYS A 235 21.79 9.99 12.82
C CYS A 235 22.76 11.15 12.53
N GLY A 236 22.64 12.28 13.22
CA GLY A 236 23.50 13.46 13.03
C GLY A 236 23.13 14.30 11.81
N GLY A 237 21.95 14.08 11.20
CA GLY A 237 21.36 14.98 10.23
C GLY A 237 20.73 16.21 10.89
N TYR A 238 20.39 17.20 10.09
CA TYR A 238 19.66 18.39 10.56
C TYR A 238 18.51 18.71 9.61
N ILE A 239 17.59 19.51 10.11
CA ILE A 239 16.43 19.98 9.34
C ILE A 239 16.50 21.50 9.30
N GLU A 240 16.46 22.06 8.09
CA GLU A 240 16.47 23.50 7.84
C GLU A 240 15.30 23.83 6.92
N ASP A 241 14.46 24.79 7.33
CA ASP A 241 13.26 25.23 6.59
C ASP A 241 12.30 24.08 6.18
N GLY A 242 12.26 22.97 6.96
CA GLY A 242 11.46 21.79 6.68
C GLY A 242 12.08 20.79 5.71
N TYR A 243 13.34 20.98 5.33
CA TYR A 243 14.10 20.11 4.43
C TYR A 243 15.20 19.36 5.17
N LEU A 244 15.39 18.09 4.84
CA LEU A 244 16.51 17.28 5.30
C LEU A 244 17.81 17.87 4.78
N ASN A 245 18.72 18.24 5.69
CA ASN A 245 19.98 18.90 5.42
C ASN A 245 19.83 20.17 4.54
N GLY A 246 18.67 20.83 4.62
CA GLY A 246 18.32 22.00 3.80
C GLY A 246 18.10 21.72 2.31
N VAL A 247 17.97 20.45 1.89
CA VAL A 247 17.93 20.03 0.47
C VAL A 247 16.69 19.20 0.13
N LEU A 248 16.40 18.11 0.84
CA LEU A 248 15.32 17.17 0.47
C LEU A 248 14.06 17.38 1.29
N SER A 249 12.91 17.38 0.62
CA SER A 249 11.58 17.44 1.23
C SER A 249 11.16 16.12 1.89
N VAL A 250 11.90 15.03 1.66
CA VAL A 250 11.64 13.69 2.18
C VAL A 250 12.83 13.17 2.99
N THR A 251 12.56 12.13 3.78
CA THR A 251 13.53 11.48 4.68
C THR A 251 13.81 10.04 4.30
N ARG A 252 13.03 9.51 3.34
CA ARG A 252 13.25 8.19 2.76
C ARG A 252 13.12 8.24 1.24
N ALA A 253 14.11 7.63 0.55
CA ALA A 253 14.16 7.55 -0.89
C ALA A 253 15.12 6.45 -1.36
N LEU A 254 14.93 6.01 -2.59
CA LEU A 254 15.87 5.18 -3.34
C LEU A 254 16.77 6.11 -4.16
N GLY A 255 18.08 5.85 -4.20
CA GLY A 255 19.03 6.77 -4.83
C GLY A 255 19.44 7.93 -3.91
N ASP A 256 19.69 9.10 -4.47
CA ASP A 256 20.20 10.30 -3.76
C ASP A 256 21.45 9.99 -2.91
N TRP A 257 22.37 9.19 -3.48
CA TRP A 257 23.53 8.67 -2.77
C TRP A 257 24.53 9.75 -2.32
N ASP A 258 24.46 10.94 -2.90
CA ASP A 258 25.24 12.09 -2.44
C ASP A 258 24.74 12.64 -1.08
N MET A 259 23.51 12.29 -0.70
CA MET A 259 22.87 12.65 0.57
C MET A 259 22.91 11.52 1.62
N LYS A 260 23.36 10.32 1.22
CA LYS A 260 23.47 9.15 2.10
C LYS A 260 24.87 9.03 2.69
N MET A 261 24.92 8.60 3.94
CA MET A 261 26.19 8.27 4.59
C MET A 261 26.79 7.00 3.98
N PRO A 262 28.13 6.79 4.10
CA PRO A 262 28.76 5.57 3.63
C PRO A 262 28.08 4.31 4.16
N GLN A 263 28.06 3.26 3.35
CA GLN A 263 27.44 1.99 3.69
C GLN A 263 27.93 1.47 5.07
N GLY A 264 27.00 1.04 5.91
CA GLY A 264 27.28 0.60 7.28
C GLY A 264 27.24 1.71 8.32
N SER A 265 27.06 2.98 7.93
CA SER A 265 26.81 4.08 8.85
C SER A 265 25.31 4.38 8.93
N ARG A 266 24.85 4.88 10.08
CA ARG A 266 23.46 5.37 10.20
C ARG A 266 23.31 6.63 9.34
N SER A 267 22.39 6.59 8.38
CA SER A 267 22.15 7.69 7.46
C SER A 267 20.85 8.43 7.79
N PRO A 268 20.81 9.76 7.72
CA PRO A 268 19.57 10.51 7.89
C PRO A 268 18.58 10.29 6.71
N LEU A 269 19.07 10.03 5.50
CA LEU A 269 18.29 9.59 4.35
C LEU A 269 18.41 8.06 4.21
N ILE A 270 17.30 7.32 4.19
CA ILE A 270 17.29 5.87 4.13
C ILE A 270 16.37 5.37 3.02
N ALA A 271 16.56 4.11 2.59
CA ALA A 271 15.72 3.46 1.58
C ALA A 271 14.74 2.44 2.17
N GLU A 272 14.84 2.16 3.47
CA GLU A 272 13.99 1.20 4.18
C GLU A 272 12.52 1.63 4.10
N PRO A 273 11.62 0.79 3.54
CA PRO A 273 10.21 1.10 3.47
C PRO A 273 9.52 0.93 4.82
N GLU A 274 8.46 1.70 5.05
CA GLU A 274 7.46 1.43 6.10
C GLU A 274 6.33 0.59 5.50
N PHE A 275 5.83 -0.38 6.27
CA PHE A 275 4.78 -1.30 5.86
C PHE A 275 3.46 -1.01 6.55
N GLN A 276 2.36 -1.13 5.80
CA GLN A 276 1.00 -1.19 6.31
C GLN A 276 0.28 -2.38 5.66
N GLN A 277 -0.42 -3.17 6.49
CA GLN A 277 -1.15 -4.35 6.03
C GLN A 277 -2.59 -4.31 6.52
N THR A 278 -3.51 -4.80 5.69
CA THR A 278 -4.91 -4.98 6.08
C THR A 278 -5.56 -6.10 5.30
N THR A 279 -6.51 -6.79 5.94
CA THR A 279 -7.37 -7.76 5.25
C THR A 279 -8.55 -7.02 4.62
N LEU A 280 -8.70 -7.15 3.31
CA LEU A 280 -9.81 -6.58 2.55
C LEU A 280 -11.11 -7.31 2.91
N THR A 281 -12.17 -6.52 3.02
CA THR A 281 -13.53 -6.94 3.31
C THR A 281 -14.51 -6.36 2.29
N GLU A 282 -15.77 -6.77 2.32
CA GLU A 282 -16.83 -6.19 1.49
C GLU A 282 -17.08 -4.70 1.75
N ASP A 283 -16.57 -4.16 2.85
CA ASP A 283 -16.64 -2.75 3.21
C ASP A 283 -15.60 -1.88 2.49
N ASP A 284 -14.58 -2.52 1.90
CA ASP A 284 -13.50 -1.86 1.18
C ASP A 284 -13.88 -1.64 -0.27
N GLU A 285 -14.09 -0.38 -0.64
CA GLU A 285 -14.63 -0.01 -1.95
C GLU A 285 -13.52 0.14 -3.01
N PHE A 286 -12.43 0.82 -2.65
CA PHE A 286 -11.28 1.06 -3.54
C PHE A 286 -10.06 1.58 -2.78
N LEU A 287 -8.89 1.48 -3.41
CA LEU A 287 -7.63 2.10 -2.98
C LEU A 287 -7.26 3.23 -3.97
N ILE A 288 -6.78 4.35 -3.45
CA ILE A 288 -6.17 5.44 -4.23
C ILE A 288 -4.69 5.45 -3.92
N ILE A 289 -3.83 5.43 -4.94
CA ILE A 289 -2.40 5.68 -4.81
C ILE A 289 -2.08 6.93 -5.60
N GLY A 290 -1.30 7.86 -5.03
CA GLY A 290 -0.89 9.08 -5.71
C GLY A 290 0.44 9.61 -5.24
N CYS A 291 1.07 10.45 -6.07
CA CYS A 291 2.24 11.24 -5.70
C CYS A 291 1.83 12.47 -4.87
N ASP A 292 2.80 13.19 -4.33
CA ASP A 292 2.58 14.40 -3.52
C ASP A 292 1.88 15.53 -4.30
N GLY A 293 2.02 15.58 -5.63
CA GLY A 293 1.27 16.55 -6.45
C GLY A 293 -0.25 16.47 -6.26
N ILE A 294 -0.76 15.33 -5.75
CA ILE A 294 -2.15 15.14 -5.33
C ILE A 294 -2.32 15.53 -3.87
N TRP A 295 -1.45 15.01 -3.00
CA TRP A 295 -1.66 15.04 -1.55
C TRP A 295 -1.28 16.36 -0.89
N ASP A 296 -0.44 17.18 -1.52
CA ASP A 296 -0.08 18.51 -1.04
C ASP A 296 -1.24 19.51 -1.14
N VAL A 297 -2.16 19.28 -2.05
CA VAL A 297 -3.30 20.19 -2.28
C VAL A 297 -4.66 19.60 -1.90
N MET A 298 -4.69 18.33 -1.49
CA MET A 298 -5.96 17.62 -1.24
C MET A 298 -5.85 16.66 -0.04
N SER A 299 -6.84 16.71 0.85
CA SER A 299 -6.93 15.73 1.95
C SER A 299 -7.36 14.36 1.44
N SER A 300 -6.91 13.29 2.15
CA SER A 300 -7.28 11.91 1.87
C SER A 300 -8.80 11.71 1.78
N GLN A 301 -9.58 12.32 2.69
CA GLN A 301 -11.05 12.23 2.68
C GLN A 301 -11.69 12.97 1.48
N HIS A 302 -11.11 14.09 1.05
CA HIS A 302 -11.59 14.80 -0.13
C HIS A 302 -11.40 13.95 -1.39
N ALA A 303 -10.23 13.33 -1.56
CA ALA A 303 -9.92 12.42 -2.65
C ALA A 303 -10.88 11.22 -2.68
N VAL A 304 -11.11 10.57 -1.53
CA VAL A 304 -12.10 9.48 -1.39
C VAL A 304 -13.49 9.93 -1.82
N THR A 305 -13.91 11.12 -1.43
CA THR A 305 -15.24 11.66 -1.79
C THR A 305 -15.40 11.85 -3.30
N ILE A 306 -14.35 12.35 -3.98
CA ILE A 306 -14.35 12.55 -5.44
C ILE A 306 -14.44 11.20 -6.15
N VAL A 307 -13.54 10.27 -5.83
CA VAL A 307 -13.47 8.96 -6.49
C VAL A 307 -14.78 8.18 -6.27
N ARG A 308 -15.26 8.12 -5.03
CA ARG A 308 -16.53 7.44 -4.70
C ARG A 308 -17.72 8.00 -5.48
N LYS A 309 -17.79 9.33 -5.62
CA LYS A 309 -18.83 10.00 -6.42
C LYS A 309 -18.69 9.68 -7.91
N GLY A 310 -17.46 9.62 -8.42
CA GLY A 310 -17.16 9.25 -9.80
C GLY A 310 -17.58 7.82 -10.10
N LEU A 311 -17.12 6.84 -9.28
CA LEU A 311 -17.46 5.42 -9.45
C LEU A 311 -18.97 5.18 -9.43
N ARG A 312 -19.72 5.84 -8.54
CA ARG A 312 -21.18 5.75 -8.52
C ARG A 312 -21.85 6.32 -9.75
N ARG A 313 -21.20 7.23 -10.47
CA ARG A 313 -21.76 7.91 -11.66
C ARG A 313 -21.46 7.17 -12.94
N HIS A 314 -20.27 6.65 -13.11
CA HIS A 314 -19.81 6.09 -14.40
C HIS A 314 -19.05 4.78 -14.28
N ASP A 315 -18.75 4.31 -13.07
CA ASP A 315 -18.10 3.01 -12.78
C ASP A 315 -16.78 2.78 -13.56
N ASP A 316 -16.01 3.84 -13.75
CA ASP A 316 -14.77 3.85 -14.53
C ASP A 316 -13.61 4.37 -13.66
N PRO A 317 -12.70 3.50 -13.19
CA PRO A 317 -11.58 3.90 -12.33
C PRO A 317 -10.56 4.79 -13.04
N GLU A 318 -10.34 4.64 -14.35
CA GLU A 318 -9.42 5.51 -15.11
C GLU A 318 -9.96 6.93 -15.18
N ARG A 319 -11.26 7.06 -15.44
CA ARG A 319 -11.91 8.35 -15.42
C ARG A 319 -11.89 8.98 -14.04
N CYS A 320 -12.06 8.21 -12.97
CA CYS A 320 -11.92 8.69 -11.58
C CYS A 320 -10.51 9.20 -11.29
N ALA A 321 -9.47 8.48 -11.72
CA ALA A 321 -8.08 8.90 -11.57
C ALA A 321 -7.85 10.24 -12.29
N ARG A 322 -8.38 10.39 -13.50
CA ARG A 322 -8.35 11.66 -14.26
C ARG A 322 -9.10 12.79 -13.54
N GLU A 323 -10.32 12.54 -13.06
CA GLU A 323 -11.12 13.55 -12.34
C GLU A 323 -10.38 14.04 -11.09
N LEU A 324 -9.68 13.13 -10.38
CA LEU A 324 -8.89 13.47 -9.20
C LEU A 324 -7.68 14.35 -9.55
N ALA A 325 -6.92 14.00 -10.59
CA ALA A 325 -5.79 14.81 -11.05
C ALA A 325 -6.25 16.20 -11.55
N MET A 326 -7.41 16.29 -12.23
CA MET A 326 -7.97 17.58 -12.65
C MET A 326 -8.38 18.44 -11.46
N GLU A 327 -8.87 17.83 -10.37
CA GLU A 327 -9.17 18.56 -9.14
C GLU A 327 -7.89 19.10 -8.48
N ALA A 328 -6.80 18.31 -8.44
CA ALA A 328 -5.51 18.79 -7.94
C ALA A 328 -4.98 19.97 -8.78
N LYS A 329 -5.13 19.94 -10.10
CA LYS A 329 -4.83 21.11 -10.97
C LYS A 329 -5.69 22.32 -10.64
N ARG A 330 -6.99 22.12 -10.36
CA ARG A 330 -7.89 23.20 -9.96
C ARG A 330 -7.48 23.81 -8.62
N LEU A 331 -6.92 23.00 -7.72
CA LEU A 331 -6.38 23.41 -6.42
C LEU A 331 -4.96 23.99 -6.51
N GLN A 332 -4.47 24.21 -7.74
CA GLN A 332 -3.19 24.85 -8.06
C GLN A 332 -1.97 24.08 -7.53
N THR A 333 -1.94 22.77 -7.74
CA THR A 333 -0.71 22.01 -7.52
C THR A 333 0.45 22.55 -8.36
N PHE A 334 1.67 22.41 -7.84
CA PHE A 334 2.90 22.85 -8.51
C PHE A 334 3.74 21.69 -9.04
N ASP A 335 3.21 20.46 -9.05
CA ASP A 335 3.96 19.25 -9.38
C ASP A 335 3.35 18.40 -10.50
N ASN A 336 4.09 17.36 -10.89
CA ASN A 336 3.56 16.25 -11.67
C ASN A 336 2.40 15.58 -10.91
N LEU A 337 1.52 14.94 -11.64
CA LEU A 337 0.32 14.30 -11.11
C LEU A 337 0.26 12.86 -11.56
N THR A 338 0.30 11.95 -10.61
CA THR A 338 0.14 10.51 -10.86
C THR A 338 -0.88 9.94 -9.89
N VAL A 339 -1.91 9.27 -10.42
CA VAL A 339 -2.99 8.65 -9.66
C VAL A 339 -3.26 7.25 -10.19
N ILE A 340 -3.41 6.29 -9.30
CA ILE A 340 -3.97 4.97 -9.57
C ILE A 340 -5.21 4.79 -8.68
N VAL A 341 -6.33 4.36 -9.25
CA VAL A 341 -7.55 3.97 -8.54
C VAL A 341 -7.78 2.49 -8.76
N ILE A 342 -7.86 1.72 -7.66
CA ILE A 342 -8.00 0.26 -7.66
C ILE A 342 -9.31 -0.08 -6.94
N CYS A 343 -10.26 -0.69 -7.64
CA CYS A 343 -11.58 -1.06 -7.12
C CYS A 343 -11.61 -2.53 -6.68
N PHE A 344 -12.32 -2.83 -5.57
CA PHE A 344 -12.44 -4.15 -4.96
C PHE A 344 -13.87 -4.72 -5.03
N GLY A 345 -14.62 -4.45 -6.11
CA GLY A 345 -15.98 -4.95 -6.25
C GLY A 345 -16.09 -6.46 -5.93
N SER A 346 -17.20 -6.89 -5.30
CA SER A 346 -17.43 -8.32 -5.09
C SER A 346 -18.01 -8.97 -6.35
N GLU A 347 -17.59 -10.20 -6.68
CA GLU A 347 -18.22 -10.99 -7.76
C GLU A 347 -19.70 -11.33 -7.49
N LEU A 348 -20.13 -11.21 -6.24
CA LEU A 348 -21.50 -11.55 -5.81
C LEU A 348 -22.54 -10.42 -5.97
N GLY A 349 -22.12 -9.23 -6.47
CA GLY A 349 -22.97 -8.05 -6.64
C GLY A 349 -23.71 -7.99 -7.99
N GLY A 350 -23.83 -9.07 -8.72
CA GLY A 350 -24.67 -9.20 -9.91
C GLY A 350 -26.16 -9.26 -9.56
N GLY A 351 -26.72 -8.18 -9.00
CA GLY A 351 -28.17 -7.95 -9.04
C GLY A 351 -28.58 -7.92 -10.49
N SER A 352 -29.26 -8.97 -10.96
CA SER A 352 -29.86 -9.04 -12.29
C SER A 352 -30.62 -7.74 -12.58
N PRO A 353 -30.29 -6.98 -13.60
CA PRO A 353 -31.21 -5.97 -14.09
C PRO A 353 -32.40 -6.72 -14.65
N SER A 354 -33.60 -6.42 -14.08
CA SER A 354 -34.89 -6.80 -14.65
C SER A 354 -34.84 -6.58 -16.16
N SER A 355 -35.26 -7.61 -16.87
CA SER A 355 -35.36 -7.71 -18.31
C SER A 355 -36.00 -6.48 -18.96
N GLU A 356 -35.16 -5.54 -19.42
CA GLU A 356 -35.47 -4.65 -20.53
C GLU A 356 -34.25 -4.62 -21.44
N GLN A 357 -34.50 -4.98 -22.67
CA GLN A 357 -33.55 -5.24 -23.73
C GLN A 357 -32.63 -4.05 -23.98
N ALA A 358 -31.40 -4.09 -23.47
CA ALA A 358 -30.33 -3.22 -23.93
C ALA A 358 -29.68 -3.83 -25.20
N PRO A 359 -29.38 -3.03 -26.22
CA PRO A 359 -28.83 -3.54 -27.47
C PRO A 359 -27.45 -4.14 -27.25
N ILE A 360 -27.25 -5.37 -27.72
CA ILE A 360 -25.99 -6.10 -27.73
C ILE A 360 -24.92 -5.23 -28.41
N ARG A 361 -24.06 -4.59 -27.60
CA ARG A 361 -22.83 -4.00 -28.11
C ARG A 361 -21.91 -5.17 -28.51
N ARG A 362 -21.87 -5.46 -29.81
CA ARG A 362 -20.89 -6.36 -30.40
C ARG A 362 -19.50 -5.85 -30.00
N VAL A 363 -18.82 -6.61 -29.16
CA VAL A 363 -17.37 -6.50 -28.94
C VAL A 363 -16.73 -6.62 -30.31
N ARG A 364 -16.22 -5.53 -30.84
CA ARG A 364 -15.40 -5.58 -32.04
C ARG A 364 -14.10 -6.24 -31.62
N CYS A 365 -13.97 -7.51 -31.98
CA CYS A 365 -12.72 -8.25 -31.98
C CYS A 365 -11.65 -7.38 -32.66
N CYS A 366 -10.53 -7.16 -31.97
CA CYS A 366 -9.41 -6.39 -32.50
C CYS A 366 -9.04 -6.95 -33.87
N LYS A 367 -9.18 -6.12 -34.89
CA LYS A 367 -8.68 -6.44 -36.21
C LYS A 367 -7.17 -6.63 -36.09
N SER A 368 -6.67 -7.74 -36.69
CA SER A 368 -5.25 -8.01 -36.89
C SER A 368 -4.44 -6.74 -37.15
N LEU A 369 -3.30 -6.61 -36.49
CA LEU A 369 -2.30 -5.57 -36.78
C LEU A 369 -2.16 -5.38 -38.29
N SER A 370 -2.24 -4.16 -38.76
CA SER A 370 -2.05 -3.85 -40.17
C SER A 370 -0.64 -4.28 -40.58
N SER A 371 -0.47 -4.63 -41.86
CA SER A 371 0.84 -5.02 -42.44
C SER A 371 1.91 -3.96 -42.15
N GLU A 372 1.52 -2.73 -42.03
CA GLU A 372 2.38 -1.59 -41.71
C GLU A 372 2.86 -1.58 -40.24
N ALA A 373 2.00 -1.97 -39.30
CA ALA A 373 2.39 -2.11 -37.89
C ALA A 373 3.35 -3.29 -37.68
N LEU A 374 3.16 -4.39 -38.42
CA LEU A 374 4.10 -5.54 -38.44
C LEU A 374 5.45 -5.18 -39.07
N CYS A 375 5.48 -4.38 -40.16
CA CYS A 375 6.73 -3.88 -40.74
C CYS A 375 7.51 -2.97 -39.81
N ASN A 376 6.82 -2.10 -39.06
CA ASN A 376 7.47 -1.22 -38.09
C ASN A 376 8.03 -2.01 -36.90
N LEU A 377 7.33 -3.05 -36.41
CA LEU A 377 7.82 -3.92 -35.35
C LEU A 377 9.08 -4.72 -35.79
N LYS A 378 9.13 -5.21 -37.04
CA LYS A 378 10.32 -5.89 -37.59
C LYS A 378 11.53 -4.96 -37.65
N LYS A 379 11.35 -3.70 -38.05
CA LYS A 379 12.45 -2.70 -38.07
C LYS A 379 13.04 -2.37 -36.72
N TRP A 380 12.30 -2.58 -35.64
CA TRP A 380 12.76 -2.37 -34.27
C TRP A 380 13.48 -3.58 -33.66
N LEU A 381 13.28 -4.77 -34.26
CA LEU A 381 13.86 -6.04 -33.80
C LEU A 381 15.10 -6.47 -34.56
N GLU A 382 15.48 -5.78 -35.64
CA GLU A 382 16.73 -6.07 -36.35
C GLU A 382 17.88 -5.28 -35.69
N PRO A 383 18.95 -5.96 -35.18
CA PRO A 383 20.11 -5.26 -34.64
C PRO A 383 20.81 -4.54 -35.80
N ASN A 384 21.13 -3.28 -35.62
CA ASN A 384 22.01 -2.53 -36.50
C ASN A 384 23.40 -3.22 -36.51
N GLU A 385 23.81 -3.75 -37.63
CA GLU A 385 25.21 -4.07 -37.92
C GLU A 385 26.02 -2.77 -38.09
#